data_2495b09b2aed588d49b9414f87ff0e66
#
_entry.id   2495b09b2aed588d49b9414f87ff0e66
#
_cell.length_a   1.000
_cell.length_b   1.000
_cell.length_c   1.000
_cell.angle_alpha   90.00
_cell.angle_beta   90.00
_cell.angle_gamma   90.00
#
_symmetry.space_group_name_H-M   'P 1'
#
loop_
_entity.id
_entity.type
_entity.pdbx_description
1 polymer ?
#
loop_
_entity_poly.entity_id
_entity_poly.type
_entity_poly.pdbx_seq_one_letter_code
_entity_poly.pdbx_strand_id
1 'polypeptide(L)'
;MEDVHNTQWKYDAMGINAIPQRRQNLSGRVSYGYNNCYFIDANFGYTGSAQFEKGKRFGFFPSIAVGWVPTSYNWVNEAIPWLSFLKFRGSYGQVGNDQISGDRFPYLTLINDNAASYWGYRERGITETVKGADNLQWEVAKKLNFGIDAKFFHDKLSVTVDFFRDTRDHIF
;
A
#
# COMPACT_ATOMS: atom_id res chain seq x y z
N MET A 1 -0.49 -48.53 14.19
CA MET A 1 0.39 -47.53 13.52
C MET A 1 -0.39 -46.22 13.55
N GLU A 2 -0.22 -45.45 14.61
CA GLU A 2 -0.85 -44.12 14.67
C GLU A 2 -0.13 -43.20 13.71
N ASP A 3 -0.92 -42.58 12.90
CA ASP A 3 -0.48 -41.76 11.78
C ASP A 3 0.23 -40.50 12.30
N VAL A 4 1.57 -40.55 12.31
CA VAL A 4 2.44 -39.42 12.73
C VAL A 4 2.11 -38.12 11.97
N HIS A 5 1.53 -38.24 10.78
CA HIS A 5 1.06 -37.10 9.98
C HIS A 5 -0.11 -36.37 10.63
N ASN A 6 -0.97 -37.07 11.39
CA ASN A 6 -2.15 -36.43 12.00
C ASN A 6 -1.81 -35.65 13.27
N THR A 7 -0.69 -35.96 13.91
CA THR A 7 -0.20 -35.23 15.10
C THR A 7 0.43 -33.88 14.70
N GLN A 8 1.11 -33.83 13.57
CA GLN A 8 1.74 -32.60 13.06
C GLN A 8 0.70 -31.57 12.64
N TRP A 9 -0.38 -32.04 12.02
CA TRP A 9 -1.52 -31.17 11.67
C TRP A 9 -2.20 -30.53 12.88
N LYS A 10 -2.27 -31.23 13.99
CA LYS A 10 -2.83 -30.68 15.24
C LYS A 10 -1.92 -29.63 15.87
N TYR A 11 -0.60 -29.80 15.80
CA TYR A 11 0.34 -28.79 16.31
C TYR A 11 0.39 -27.53 15.43
N ASP A 12 0.38 -27.67 14.12
CA ASP A 12 0.33 -26.53 13.19
C ASP A 12 -1.00 -25.79 13.24
N ALA A 13 -2.09 -26.48 13.60
CA ALA A 13 -3.41 -25.87 13.77
C ALA A 13 -3.58 -25.14 15.11
N MET A 14 -2.76 -25.41 16.12
CA MET A 14 -2.87 -24.81 17.47
C MET A 14 -2.07 -23.52 17.64
N GLY A 15 -1.26 -23.10 16.65
CA GLY A 15 -0.47 -21.87 16.72
C GLY A 15 -1.10 -20.70 15.99
N ILE A 16 -0.34 -19.63 15.90
CA ILE A 16 -0.64 -18.41 15.12
C ILE A 16 -1.02 -18.75 13.65
N ASN A 17 -0.57 -19.89 13.13
CA ASN A 17 -0.87 -20.37 11.78
C ASN A 17 -2.30 -20.87 11.61
N ALA A 18 -3.00 -21.23 12.70
CA ALA A 18 -4.41 -21.61 12.66
C ALA A 18 -5.37 -20.41 12.49
N ILE A 19 -4.89 -19.21 12.76
CA ILE A 19 -5.71 -17.99 12.63
C ILE A 19 -5.82 -17.61 11.17
N PRO A 20 -7.03 -17.56 10.57
CA PRO A 20 -7.17 -17.19 9.16
C PRO A 20 -6.82 -15.72 8.93
N GLN A 21 -5.96 -15.46 7.97
CA GLN A 21 -5.72 -14.10 7.48
C GLN A 21 -6.91 -13.67 6.62
N ARG A 22 -7.47 -12.52 6.92
CA ARG A 22 -8.59 -11.95 6.17
C ARG A 22 -8.22 -10.55 5.70
N ARG A 23 -8.51 -10.27 4.44
CA ARG A 23 -8.45 -8.94 3.85
C ARG A 23 -9.79 -8.58 3.26
N GLN A 24 -10.14 -7.32 3.36
CA GLN A 24 -11.31 -6.73 2.71
C GLN A 24 -10.84 -5.49 1.97
N ASN A 25 -11.31 -5.31 0.74
CA ASN A 25 -10.98 -4.15 -0.06
C ASN A 25 -12.23 -3.62 -0.75
N LEU A 26 -12.43 -2.31 -0.65
CA LEU A 26 -13.40 -1.55 -1.41
C LEU A 26 -12.63 -0.48 -2.16
N SER A 27 -12.81 -0.39 -3.47
CA SER A 27 -12.16 0.64 -4.29
C SER A 27 -13.15 1.26 -5.25
N GLY A 28 -12.92 2.52 -5.57
CA GLY A 28 -13.71 3.24 -6.55
C GLY A 28 -12.84 4.21 -7.33
N ARG A 29 -13.25 4.49 -8.57
CA ARG A 29 -12.61 5.44 -9.47
C ARG A 29 -13.66 6.30 -10.15
N VAL A 30 -13.38 7.58 -10.26
CA VAL A 30 -14.15 8.55 -11.03
C VAL A 30 -13.18 9.29 -11.94
N SER A 31 -13.45 9.26 -13.25
CA SER A 31 -12.67 9.96 -14.27
C SER A 31 -13.57 10.94 -14.99
N TYR A 32 -13.10 12.15 -15.16
CA TYR A 32 -13.81 13.21 -15.87
C TYR A 32 -12.85 13.89 -16.85
N GLY A 33 -13.33 14.05 -18.08
CA GLY A 33 -12.63 14.77 -19.14
C GLY A 33 -13.52 15.87 -19.73
N TYR A 34 -12.95 17.06 -19.92
CA TYR A 34 -13.65 18.20 -20.52
C TYR A 34 -12.86 18.75 -21.71
N ASN A 35 -13.53 18.83 -22.87
CA ASN A 35 -13.02 19.40 -24.13
C ASN A 35 -11.65 18.82 -24.59
N ASN A 36 -11.32 17.59 -24.24
CA ASN A 36 -9.99 16.99 -24.47
C ASN A 36 -8.82 17.85 -23.95
N CYS A 37 -9.12 18.80 -23.08
CA CYS A 37 -8.18 19.76 -22.53
C CYS A 37 -7.91 19.51 -21.05
N TYR A 38 -8.95 19.24 -20.27
CA TYR A 38 -8.88 19.01 -18.82
C TYR A 38 -9.25 17.59 -18.50
N PHE A 39 -8.45 16.96 -17.65
CA PHE A 39 -8.67 15.61 -17.18
C PHE A 39 -8.51 15.59 -15.67
N ILE A 40 -9.44 14.92 -15.00
CA ILE A 40 -9.41 14.69 -13.55
C ILE A 40 -9.71 13.22 -13.33
N ASP A 41 -8.85 12.55 -12.57
CA ASP A 41 -9.01 11.19 -12.10
C ASP A 41 -8.95 11.18 -10.57
N ALA A 42 -10.00 10.71 -9.94
CA ALA A 42 -10.04 10.52 -8.49
C ALA A 42 -10.24 9.02 -8.20
N ASN A 43 -9.38 8.47 -7.35
CA ASN A 43 -9.47 7.08 -6.92
C ASN A 43 -9.45 7.03 -5.40
N PHE A 44 -10.08 6.02 -4.84
CA PHE A 44 -9.93 5.68 -3.43
C PHE A 44 -9.86 4.18 -3.24
N GLY A 45 -9.09 3.78 -2.25
CA GLY A 45 -9.06 2.43 -1.71
C GLY A 45 -9.38 2.47 -0.22
N TYR A 46 -10.30 1.63 0.22
CA TYR A 46 -10.60 1.39 1.62
C TYR A 46 -10.31 -0.07 1.91
N THR A 47 -9.21 -0.34 2.60
CA THR A 47 -8.69 -1.70 2.79
C THR A 47 -8.61 -2.04 4.25
N GLY A 48 -9.14 -3.21 4.61
CA GLY A 48 -9.04 -3.80 5.93
C GLY A 48 -8.12 -5.02 5.93
N SER A 49 -7.20 -5.09 6.89
CA SER A 49 -6.29 -6.23 7.10
C SER A 49 -6.39 -6.77 8.51
N ALA A 50 -6.46 -8.10 8.64
CA ALA A 50 -6.43 -8.78 9.93
C ALA A 50 -5.03 -8.77 10.59
N GLN A 51 -4.01 -8.28 9.90
CA GLN A 51 -2.65 -8.09 10.44
C GLN A 51 -2.62 -7.05 11.57
N PHE A 52 -3.63 -6.20 11.66
CA PHE A 52 -3.71 -5.14 12.66
C PHE A 52 -4.74 -5.45 13.74
N GLU A 53 -4.54 -4.88 14.91
CA GLU A 53 -5.45 -4.95 16.04
C GLU A 53 -6.85 -4.38 15.69
N LYS A 54 -7.88 -4.84 16.39
CA LYS A 54 -9.24 -4.28 16.26
C LYS A 54 -9.22 -2.77 16.49
N GLY A 55 -9.78 -2.01 15.56
CA GLY A 55 -9.77 -0.55 15.57
C GLY A 55 -8.72 0.10 14.65
N LYS A 56 -7.64 -0.62 14.29
CA LYS A 56 -6.56 -0.13 13.39
C LYS A 56 -6.51 -0.89 12.05
N ARG A 57 -7.48 -1.78 11.80
CA ARG A 57 -7.51 -2.69 10.66
C ARG A 57 -7.73 -2.00 9.33
N PHE A 58 -8.49 -0.91 9.32
CA PHE A 58 -8.90 -0.25 8.09
C PHE A 58 -8.07 0.98 7.79
N GLY A 59 -7.56 1.06 6.55
CA GLY A 59 -6.87 2.21 5.99
C GLY A 59 -7.65 2.79 4.81
N PHE A 60 -7.63 4.12 4.69
CA PHE A 60 -8.19 4.85 3.56
C PHE A 60 -7.07 5.49 2.76
N PHE A 61 -7.01 5.15 1.48
CA PHE A 61 -5.92 5.52 0.57
C PHE A 61 -6.48 6.24 -0.65
N PRO A 62 -6.65 7.57 -0.60
CA PRO A 62 -7.10 8.35 -1.73
C PRO A 62 -5.97 8.66 -2.70
N SER A 63 -6.33 8.86 -3.96
CA SER A 63 -5.45 9.45 -4.96
C SER A 63 -6.21 10.34 -5.93
N ILE A 64 -5.57 11.40 -6.38
CA ILE A 64 -6.07 12.31 -7.38
C ILE A 64 -5.01 12.56 -8.44
N ALA A 65 -5.42 12.60 -9.69
CA ALA A 65 -4.58 13.02 -10.80
C ALA A 65 -5.31 14.05 -11.64
N VAL A 66 -4.55 15.03 -12.12
CA VAL A 66 -5.05 16.08 -13.00
C VAL A 66 -4.17 16.17 -14.24
N GLY A 67 -4.80 16.46 -15.37
CA GLY A 67 -4.12 16.67 -16.64
C GLY A 67 -4.68 17.90 -17.36
N TRP A 68 -3.79 18.68 -17.95
CA TRP A 68 -4.15 19.81 -18.77
C TRP A 68 -3.38 19.78 -20.09
N VAL A 69 -4.11 19.91 -21.20
CA VAL A 69 -3.57 19.89 -22.56
C VAL A 69 -3.81 21.25 -23.23
N PRO A 70 -2.88 22.21 -23.09
CA PRO A 70 -3.03 23.55 -23.67
C PRO A 70 -3.15 23.56 -25.21
N THR A 71 -2.51 22.60 -25.87
CA THR A 71 -2.55 22.47 -27.34
C THR A 71 -3.92 22.08 -27.88
N SER A 72 -4.90 21.77 -27.02
CA SER A 72 -6.31 21.64 -27.44
C SER A 72 -6.95 22.97 -27.81
N TYR A 73 -6.32 24.10 -27.48
CA TYR A 73 -6.79 25.43 -27.88
C TYR A 73 -6.17 25.88 -29.19
N ASN A 74 -6.97 26.36 -30.12
CA ASN A 74 -6.52 26.83 -31.44
C ASN A 74 -5.49 27.95 -31.34
N TRP A 75 -5.68 28.88 -30.42
CA TRP A 75 -4.76 30.01 -30.24
C TRP A 75 -3.35 29.59 -29.85
N VAL A 76 -3.19 28.45 -29.12
CA VAL A 76 -1.86 27.92 -28.78
C VAL A 76 -1.17 27.38 -30.02
N ASN A 77 -1.90 26.65 -30.86
CA ASN A 77 -1.36 26.08 -32.10
C ASN A 77 -0.97 27.14 -33.11
N GLU A 78 -1.72 28.26 -33.14
CA GLU A 78 -1.41 29.41 -34.00
C GLU A 78 -0.18 30.19 -33.47
N ALA A 79 -0.06 30.35 -32.16
CA ALA A 79 1.04 31.07 -31.53
C ALA A 79 2.37 30.28 -31.57
N ILE A 80 2.31 28.93 -31.51
CA ILE A 80 3.50 28.09 -31.43
C ILE A 80 3.38 26.91 -32.42
N PRO A 81 3.53 27.16 -33.75
CA PRO A 81 3.29 26.14 -34.77
C PRO A 81 4.27 24.92 -34.72
N TRP A 82 5.42 25.07 -34.11
CA TRP A 82 6.39 23.99 -33.95
C TRP A 82 6.09 23.05 -32.75
N LEU A 83 5.14 23.42 -31.86
CA LEU A 83 4.68 22.63 -30.73
C LEU A 83 3.44 21.85 -31.12
N SER A 84 3.57 20.54 -31.40
CA SER A 84 2.47 19.69 -31.83
C SER A 84 1.58 19.26 -30.68
N PHE A 85 2.16 19.07 -29.49
CA PHE A 85 1.42 18.60 -28.32
C PHE A 85 2.11 19.07 -27.04
N LEU A 86 1.31 19.54 -26.06
CA LEU A 86 1.79 19.85 -24.73
C LEU A 86 0.75 19.36 -23.70
N LYS A 87 1.20 18.62 -22.72
CA LYS A 87 0.39 18.14 -21.61
C LYS A 87 1.11 18.32 -20.30
N PHE A 88 0.44 18.95 -19.37
CA PHE A 88 0.85 18.98 -17.96
C PHE A 88 0.06 17.93 -17.20
N ARG A 89 0.72 17.20 -16.31
CA ARG A 89 0.08 16.20 -15.45
C ARG A 89 0.59 16.35 -14.03
N GLY A 90 -0.29 16.22 -13.09
CA GLY A 90 0.02 16.20 -11.67
C GLY A 90 -0.75 15.09 -10.99
N SER A 91 -0.15 14.38 -10.06
CA SER A 91 -0.85 13.39 -9.26
C SER A 91 -0.34 13.39 -7.82
N TYR A 92 -1.28 13.15 -6.92
CA TYR A 92 -1.00 12.88 -5.51
C TYR A 92 -1.78 11.65 -5.09
N GLY A 93 -1.13 10.71 -4.40
CA GLY A 93 -1.78 9.50 -3.94
C GLY A 93 -1.15 8.96 -2.69
N GLN A 94 -1.95 8.19 -1.95
CA GLN A 94 -1.51 7.44 -0.79
C GLN A 94 -1.68 5.95 -1.04
N VAL A 95 -0.70 5.16 -0.63
CA VAL A 95 -0.72 3.70 -0.71
C VAL A 95 -0.39 3.14 0.66
N GLY A 96 -1.23 2.23 1.15
CA GLY A 96 -1.01 1.51 2.39
C GLY A 96 -0.30 0.19 2.16
N ASN A 97 0.64 -0.13 3.05
CA ASN A 97 1.28 -1.42 3.13
C ASN A 97 0.97 -2.07 4.48
N ASP A 98 0.55 -3.35 4.46
CA ASP A 98 0.26 -4.15 5.65
C ASP A 98 1.32 -5.24 5.91
N GLN A 99 2.36 -5.33 5.08
CA GLN A 99 3.50 -6.23 5.28
C GLN A 99 4.57 -5.55 6.12
N ILE A 100 4.36 -5.52 7.44
CA ILE A 100 5.22 -4.76 8.36
C ILE A 100 6.39 -5.59 8.88
N SER A 101 6.23 -6.88 9.03
CA SER A 101 7.32 -7.82 9.34
C SER A 101 6.97 -9.16 8.72
N GLY A 102 7.93 -10.07 8.60
CA GLY A 102 7.68 -11.41 8.07
C GLY A 102 6.70 -12.24 8.91
N ASP A 103 6.30 -11.76 10.07
CA ASP A 103 5.48 -12.46 11.03
C ASP A 103 3.98 -12.23 10.81
N ARG A 104 3.19 -13.27 11.06
CA ARG A 104 1.73 -13.20 11.05
C ARG A 104 1.25 -12.62 12.38
N PHE A 105 0.33 -11.63 12.30
CA PHE A 105 -0.27 -11.00 13.48
C PHE A 105 0.75 -10.45 14.48
N PRO A 106 1.64 -9.54 14.07
CA PRO A 106 2.75 -9.07 14.91
C PRO A 106 2.30 -8.29 16.16
N TYR A 107 1.01 -8.01 16.31
CA TYR A 107 0.43 -7.43 17.53
C TYR A 107 0.16 -8.48 18.64
N LEU A 108 0.28 -9.78 18.34
CA LEU A 108 0.05 -10.83 19.31
C LEU A 108 1.34 -11.17 20.04
N THR A 109 1.27 -11.21 21.37
CA THR A 109 2.33 -11.77 22.21
C THR A 109 2.29 -13.28 22.15
N LEU A 110 3.42 -13.90 21.80
CA LEU A 110 3.56 -15.35 21.78
C LEU A 110 4.16 -15.85 23.10
N ILE A 111 3.49 -16.80 23.71
CA ILE A 111 3.87 -17.41 24.98
C ILE A 111 4.26 -18.87 24.71
N ASN A 112 5.42 -19.27 25.23
CA ASN A 112 5.85 -20.66 25.27
C ASN A 112 5.59 -21.22 26.66
N ASP A 113 4.78 -22.28 26.76
CA ASP A 113 4.42 -22.97 27.98
C ASP A 113 5.36 -24.13 28.34
N ASN A 114 6.41 -24.36 27.56
CA ASN A 114 7.38 -25.42 27.74
C ASN A 114 8.78 -24.92 28.13
N ALA A 115 8.87 -23.73 28.71
CA ALA A 115 10.12 -23.21 29.22
C ALA A 115 10.54 -24.00 30.46
N ALA A 116 11.78 -24.51 30.45
CA ALA A 116 12.32 -25.22 31.60
C ALA A 116 12.67 -24.21 32.71
N SER A 117 12.06 -24.36 33.88
CA SER A 117 12.45 -23.60 35.08
C SER A 117 13.32 -24.52 35.98
N TYR A 118 14.48 -24.04 36.40
CA TYR A 118 15.41 -24.74 37.28
C TYR A 118 15.30 -24.24 38.73
N TRP A 119 14.44 -24.90 39.49
CA TRP A 119 14.42 -24.76 40.96
C TRP A 119 14.55 -26.15 41.63
N GLY A 120 15.53 -26.96 41.15
CA GLY A 120 15.75 -28.30 41.66
C GLY A 120 14.88 -29.40 41.06
N TYR A 121 13.80 -29.07 40.40
CA TYR A 121 12.93 -29.97 39.63
C TYR A 121 12.65 -29.38 38.26
N ARG A 122 12.47 -30.24 37.24
CA ARG A 122 12.00 -29.82 35.91
C ARG A 122 10.52 -29.47 35.99
N GLU A 123 10.20 -28.26 36.25
CA GLU A 123 8.84 -27.76 36.13
C GLU A 123 8.66 -27.03 34.79
N ARG A 124 7.46 -27.18 34.21
CA ARG A 124 7.08 -26.42 33.02
C ARG A 124 6.90 -24.96 33.40
N GLY A 125 7.73 -24.13 32.87
CA GLY A 125 7.63 -22.69 33.03
C GLY A 125 6.93 -22.04 31.81
N ILE A 126 6.40 -20.84 32.03
CA ILE A 126 5.83 -20.00 30.99
C ILE A 126 6.85 -18.92 30.68
N THR A 127 7.18 -18.70 29.41
CA THR A 127 8.03 -17.61 28.97
C THR A 127 7.43 -16.90 27.76
N GLU A 128 7.62 -15.60 27.73
CA GLU A 128 7.27 -14.79 26.58
C GLU A 128 8.35 -14.98 25.49
N THR A 129 7.96 -15.48 24.32
CA THR A 129 8.88 -15.75 23.21
C THR A 129 8.98 -14.54 22.30
N VAL A 130 7.84 -13.91 22.01
CA VAL A 130 7.75 -12.71 21.17
C VAL A 130 6.77 -11.75 21.82
N LYS A 131 7.21 -10.55 22.11
CA LYS A 131 6.33 -9.47 22.57
C LYS A 131 5.58 -8.88 21.38
N GLY A 132 4.25 -8.81 21.48
CA GLY A 132 3.43 -8.16 20.47
C GLY A 132 3.80 -6.68 20.32
N ALA A 133 3.82 -6.20 19.09
CA ALA A 133 4.13 -4.80 18.80
C ALA A 133 2.94 -3.90 19.20
N ASP A 134 3.19 -2.97 20.11
CA ASP A 134 2.22 -1.95 20.47
C ASP A 134 2.13 -0.88 19.38
N ASN A 135 0.92 -0.39 19.11
CA ASN A 135 0.67 0.70 18.15
C ASN A 135 0.99 0.41 16.67
N LEU A 136 0.91 -0.85 16.26
CA LEU A 136 1.06 -1.23 14.86
C LEU A 136 -0.02 -0.55 14.00
N GLN A 137 0.42 0.15 12.93
CA GLN A 137 -0.45 0.89 12.01
C GLN A 137 -0.06 0.59 10.58
N TRP A 138 -0.89 1.02 9.64
CA TRP A 138 -0.55 0.98 8.22
C TRP A 138 0.69 1.83 7.94
N GLU A 139 1.68 1.24 7.27
CA GLU A 139 2.73 2.02 6.61
C GLU A 139 2.08 2.76 5.43
N VAL A 140 2.24 4.08 5.37
CA VAL A 140 1.63 4.92 4.34
C VAL A 140 2.71 5.55 3.48
N ALA A 141 2.71 5.19 2.20
CA ALA A 141 3.52 5.84 1.19
C ALA A 141 2.71 6.96 0.51
N LYS A 142 3.17 8.20 0.63
CA LYS A 142 2.64 9.39 -0.02
C LYS A 142 3.46 9.66 -1.26
N LYS A 143 2.81 9.66 -2.42
CA LYS A 143 3.45 9.84 -3.72
C LYS A 143 2.95 11.11 -4.37
N LEU A 144 3.86 12.02 -4.69
CA LEU A 144 3.61 13.22 -5.47
C LEU A 144 4.36 13.10 -6.79
N ASN A 145 3.66 13.31 -7.90
CA ASN A 145 4.26 13.32 -9.22
C ASN A 145 3.78 14.53 -10.00
N PHE A 146 4.70 15.19 -10.71
CA PHE A 146 4.41 16.24 -11.68
C PHE A 146 5.15 15.93 -12.97
N GLY A 147 4.43 15.92 -14.10
CA GLY A 147 5.01 15.57 -15.40
C GLY A 147 4.61 16.57 -16.47
N ILE A 148 5.51 16.73 -17.45
CA ILE A 148 5.31 17.51 -18.66
C ILE A 148 5.62 16.61 -19.84
N ASP A 149 4.65 16.47 -20.75
CA ASP A 149 4.82 15.77 -22.01
C ASP A 149 4.71 16.79 -23.15
N ALA A 150 5.74 16.90 -23.95
CA ALA A 150 5.79 17.82 -25.10
C ALA A 150 6.21 17.10 -26.37
N LYS A 151 5.54 17.39 -27.48
CA LYS A 151 5.91 16.90 -28.80
C LYS A 151 6.12 18.06 -29.77
N PHE A 152 7.18 17.97 -30.52
CA PHE A 152 7.64 19.04 -31.41
C PHE A 152 7.75 18.56 -32.86
N PHE A 153 7.70 19.49 -33.80
CA PHE A 153 7.97 19.27 -35.22
C PHE A 153 7.13 18.14 -35.84
N HIS A 154 5.81 18.21 -35.68
CA HIS A 154 4.87 17.20 -36.18
C HIS A 154 5.21 15.79 -35.66
N ASP A 155 5.35 15.69 -34.32
CA ASP A 155 5.64 14.45 -33.57
C ASP A 155 7.02 13.81 -33.84
N LYS A 156 7.95 14.53 -34.50
CA LYS A 156 9.30 14.02 -34.73
C LYS A 156 10.17 13.99 -33.47
N LEU A 157 9.91 14.84 -32.51
CA LEU A 157 10.61 14.89 -31.23
C LEU A 157 9.59 14.84 -30.10
N SER A 158 9.73 13.89 -29.20
CA SER A 158 8.94 13.77 -27.99
C SER A 158 9.85 13.90 -26.76
N VAL A 159 9.47 14.79 -25.85
CA VAL A 159 10.18 15.04 -24.59
C VAL A 159 9.19 14.83 -23.44
N THR A 160 9.57 13.99 -22.50
CA THR A 160 8.82 13.77 -21.26
C THR A 160 9.73 14.05 -20.08
N VAL A 161 9.26 14.87 -19.16
CA VAL A 161 9.97 15.22 -17.93
C VAL A 161 9.06 14.93 -16.75
N ASP A 162 9.57 14.14 -15.79
CA ASP A 162 8.87 13.76 -14.57
C ASP A 162 9.64 14.19 -13.33
N PHE A 163 8.92 14.84 -12.41
CA PHE A 163 9.38 15.11 -11.05
C PHE A 163 8.53 14.29 -10.08
N PHE A 164 9.18 13.50 -9.24
CA PHE A 164 8.46 12.70 -8.26
C PHE A 164 9.07 12.88 -6.86
N ARG A 165 8.20 12.76 -5.86
CA ARG A 165 8.58 12.74 -4.45
C ARG A 165 7.78 11.66 -3.75
N ASP A 166 8.49 10.71 -3.15
CA ASP A 166 7.92 9.65 -2.32
C ASP A 166 8.30 9.90 -0.86
N THR A 167 7.31 9.89 0.02
CA THR A 167 7.50 10.00 1.47
C THR A 167 6.80 8.82 2.12
N ARG A 168 7.46 8.12 3.03
CA ARG A 168 6.89 7.00 3.77
C ARG A 168 6.81 7.34 5.25
N ASP A 169 5.64 7.10 5.82
CA ASP A 169 5.34 7.29 7.22
C ASP A 169 5.04 5.94 7.88
N HIS A 170 5.33 5.81 9.17
CA HIS A 170 5.11 4.60 9.97
C HIS A 170 5.87 3.37 9.45
N ILE A 171 7.16 3.56 9.15
CA ILE A 171 8.08 2.46 8.84
C ILE A 171 8.48 1.80 10.16
N PHE A 172 8.31 0.48 10.28
CA PHE A 172 8.66 -0.33 11.45
C PHE A 172 9.87 -1.20 11.15
#